data_947f37a93ef63ed9e7b84f15a12aa1c6
#
_entry.id   947f37a93ef63ed9e7b84f15a12aa1c6
#
_cell.length_a   1.000
_cell.length_b   1.000
_cell.length_c   1.000
_cell.angle_alpha   90.00
_cell.angle_beta   90.00
_cell.angle_gamma   90.00
#
_symmetry.space_group_name_H-M   'P 1'
#
loop_
_entity.id
_entity.type
_entity.pdbx_description
1 polymer ?
#
loop_
_entity_poly.entity_id
_entity_poly.type
_entity_poly.pdbx_seq_one_letter_code
_entity_poly.pdbx_strand_id
1 'polypeptide(L)'
;MDNNVKKAIVVGAYSGLGREVARIMLQRGWMVGVAARREALLDELAQEFPGMVTTARIDVTQPAAASDLRDLVERHGGIDLLFYASGIGKQNRTLEPDIELSTVETNALGFTRVVGEAFRIMAGQRHGHIACITSIAGTKGLGPAPSYSATKAFQNCYIQALEQQAQQRRLDIRFTDLRPGFVDTDLLADGNTYPMLLAPARVAQEIVESIERRRHTRVIDWRWRIVTALWRRIPRPV
;
A
#
# COMPACT_ATOMS: atom_id res chain seq x y z
N MET A 1 31.15 13.49 -0.82
CA MET A 1 30.23 12.49 -1.46
C MET A 1 28.95 12.51 -0.62
N ASP A 2 27.95 13.27 -1.06
CA ASP A 2 26.63 13.23 -0.42
C ASP A 2 26.01 11.86 -0.73
N ASN A 3 26.24 10.92 0.18
CA ASN A 3 25.46 9.69 0.21
C ASN A 3 24.05 10.03 0.68
N ASN A 4 23.23 10.54 -0.25
CA ASN A 4 21.83 10.82 0.04
C ASN A 4 21.10 9.47 0.17
N VAL A 5 21.15 8.89 1.39
CA VAL A 5 20.50 7.63 1.71
C VAL A 5 19.00 7.82 1.54
N LYS A 6 18.38 7.00 0.68
CA LYS A 6 16.95 7.06 0.39
C LYS A 6 16.14 6.74 1.64
N LYS A 7 15.08 7.51 1.88
CA LYS A 7 14.20 7.41 3.03
C LYS A 7 12.80 6.95 2.62
N ALA A 8 12.39 5.79 3.11
CA ALA A 8 11.06 5.25 2.87
C ALA A 8 10.22 5.24 4.15
N ILE A 9 8.94 5.50 4.02
CA ILE A 9 7.96 5.23 5.07
C ILE A 9 7.05 4.10 4.60
N VAL A 10 6.95 3.04 5.39
CA VAL A 10 6.11 1.86 5.12
C VAL A 10 4.97 1.82 6.13
N VAL A 11 3.74 2.00 5.66
CA VAL A 11 2.53 1.93 6.50
C VAL A 11 1.84 0.58 6.29
N GLY A 12 1.66 -0.18 7.36
CA GLY A 12 1.22 -1.57 7.34
C GLY A 12 2.40 -2.56 7.35
N ALA A 13 3.49 -2.22 8.06
CA ALA A 13 4.76 -2.94 8.05
C ALA A 13 4.86 -4.10 9.08
N TYR A 14 3.80 -4.42 9.82
CA TYR A 14 3.89 -5.42 10.90
C TYR A 14 3.84 -6.87 10.39
N SER A 15 3.27 -7.13 9.21
CA SER A 15 3.15 -8.48 8.64
C SER A 15 3.03 -8.45 7.11
N GLY A 16 2.98 -9.63 6.48
CA GLY A 16 2.70 -9.80 5.07
C GLY A 16 3.62 -8.99 4.15
N LEU A 17 3.05 -8.46 3.07
CA LEU A 17 3.82 -7.74 2.05
C LEU A 17 4.49 -6.47 2.57
N GLY A 18 3.87 -5.77 3.53
CA GLY A 18 4.45 -4.55 4.09
C GLY A 18 5.76 -4.81 4.79
N ARG A 19 5.82 -5.87 5.63
CA ARG A 19 7.03 -6.30 6.34
C ARG A 19 8.13 -6.79 5.38
N GLU A 20 7.75 -7.62 4.41
CA GLU A 20 8.71 -8.15 3.43
C GLU A 20 9.34 -7.03 2.57
N VAL A 21 8.53 -6.08 2.10
CA VAL A 21 9.02 -4.93 1.34
C VAL A 21 9.94 -4.05 2.19
N ALA A 22 9.58 -3.76 3.44
CA ALA A 22 10.43 -3.01 4.35
C ALA A 22 11.79 -3.70 4.55
N ARG A 23 11.80 -5.03 4.79
CA ARG A 23 13.03 -5.81 4.94
C ARG A 23 13.91 -5.73 3.68
N ILE A 24 13.34 -5.91 2.49
CA ILE A 24 14.09 -5.82 1.23
C ILE A 24 14.68 -4.41 1.04
N MET A 25 13.93 -3.36 1.37
CA MET A 25 14.43 -1.98 1.29
C MET A 25 15.62 -1.76 2.24
N LEU A 26 15.51 -2.23 3.48
CA LEU A 26 16.61 -2.16 4.47
C LEU A 26 17.85 -2.90 3.99
N GLN A 27 17.70 -4.12 3.44
CA GLN A 27 18.80 -4.90 2.84
C GLN A 27 19.46 -4.18 1.66
N ARG A 28 18.73 -3.29 0.98
CA ARG A 28 19.23 -2.45 -0.12
C ARG A 28 19.80 -1.10 0.36
N GLY A 29 19.94 -0.91 1.67
CA GLY A 29 20.56 0.28 2.25
C GLY A 29 19.64 1.50 2.39
N TRP A 30 18.31 1.32 2.32
CA TRP A 30 17.38 2.40 2.62
C TRP A 30 17.26 2.61 4.13
N MET A 31 17.04 3.84 4.55
CA MET A 31 16.47 4.12 5.87
C MET A 31 14.95 3.94 5.78
N VAL A 32 14.35 3.22 6.74
CA VAL A 32 12.92 2.89 6.65
C VAL A 32 12.19 3.27 7.94
N GLY A 33 11.25 4.21 7.85
CA GLY A 33 10.24 4.42 8.87
C GLY A 33 9.13 3.38 8.71
N VAL A 34 8.83 2.63 9.75
CA VAL A 34 7.80 1.58 9.73
C VAL A 34 6.65 1.93 10.67
N ALA A 35 5.42 1.80 10.17
CA ALA A 35 4.23 2.15 10.91
C ALA A 35 3.17 1.05 10.87
N ALA A 36 2.57 0.77 12.02
CA ALA A 36 1.43 -0.14 12.17
C ALA A 36 0.72 0.06 13.52
N ARG A 37 -0.42 -0.60 13.70
CA ARG A 37 -1.16 -0.60 14.99
C ARG A 37 -0.43 -1.38 16.11
N ARG A 38 0.27 -2.45 15.75
CA ARG A 38 1.01 -3.34 16.65
C ARG A 38 2.50 -2.98 16.63
N GLU A 39 2.91 -2.16 17.59
CA GLU A 39 4.26 -1.61 17.66
C GLU A 39 5.32 -2.68 17.95
N ALA A 40 5.05 -3.61 18.87
CA ALA A 40 5.98 -4.68 19.24
C ALA A 40 6.51 -5.49 18.03
N LEU A 41 5.69 -5.67 16.99
CA LEU A 41 6.12 -6.36 15.75
C LEU A 41 7.01 -5.49 14.85
N LEU A 42 7.01 -4.18 15.05
CA LEU A 42 7.92 -3.25 14.35
C LEU A 42 9.28 -3.22 15.03
N ASP A 43 9.33 -3.40 16.35
CA ASP A 43 10.57 -3.41 17.13
C ASP A 43 11.46 -4.59 16.75
N GLU A 44 10.89 -5.74 16.37
CA GLU A 44 11.65 -6.87 15.82
C GLU A 44 12.46 -6.45 14.59
N LEU A 45 11.84 -5.68 13.69
CA LEU A 45 12.53 -5.18 12.48
C LEU A 45 13.60 -4.15 12.82
N ALA A 46 13.36 -3.30 13.83
CA ALA A 46 14.35 -2.35 14.31
C ALA A 46 15.56 -3.04 14.97
N GLN A 47 15.34 -4.17 15.64
CA GLN A 47 16.42 -4.99 16.20
C GLN A 47 17.23 -5.71 15.12
N GLU A 48 16.57 -6.17 14.04
CA GLU A 48 17.23 -6.82 12.89
C GLU A 48 18.13 -5.84 12.09
N PHE A 49 17.75 -4.54 12.05
CA PHE A 49 18.46 -3.49 11.31
C PHE A 49 18.74 -2.26 12.19
N PRO A 50 19.69 -2.37 13.14
CA PRO A 50 19.97 -1.29 14.08
C PRO A 50 20.37 0.02 13.39
N GLY A 51 19.78 1.13 13.80
CA GLY A 51 20.07 2.46 13.28
C GLY A 51 19.46 2.78 11.90
N MET A 52 18.80 1.81 11.25
CA MET A 52 18.19 2.01 9.93
C MET A 52 16.66 2.12 9.99
N VAL A 53 16.04 1.81 11.13
CA VAL A 53 14.59 1.75 11.29
C VAL A 53 14.11 2.78 12.31
N THR A 54 13.03 3.50 11.96
CA THR A 54 12.27 4.35 12.88
C THR A 54 10.87 3.77 13.01
N THR A 55 10.43 3.44 14.22
CA THR A 55 9.10 2.85 14.45
C THR A 55 8.06 3.90 14.84
N ALA A 56 6.81 3.68 14.47
CA ALA A 56 5.66 4.45 14.95
C ALA A 56 4.40 3.61 15.03
N ARG A 57 3.60 3.84 16.07
CA ARG A 57 2.25 3.34 16.12
C ARG A 57 1.34 4.26 15.31
N ILE A 58 0.81 3.77 14.19
CA ILE A 58 -0.19 4.47 13.38
C ILE A 58 -1.38 3.54 13.15
N ASP A 59 -2.54 3.96 13.63
CA ASP A 59 -3.82 3.33 13.28
C ASP A 59 -4.51 4.19 12.22
N VAL A 60 -4.55 3.70 10.99
CA VAL A 60 -5.11 4.45 9.85
C VAL A 60 -6.60 4.76 10.00
N THR A 61 -7.31 4.04 10.86
CA THR A 61 -8.75 4.28 11.14
C THR A 61 -8.95 5.49 12.05
N GLN A 62 -7.91 5.92 12.80
CA GLN A 62 -8.02 7.04 13.73
C GLN A 62 -7.83 8.39 13.03
N PRO A 63 -8.52 9.45 13.49
CA PRO A 63 -8.32 10.81 12.98
C PRO A 63 -6.87 11.31 13.06
N ALA A 64 -6.13 10.85 14.06
CA ALA A 64 -4.73 11.23 14.28
C ALA A 64 -3.75 10.65 13.25
N ALA A 65 -4.15 9.67 12.42
CA ALA A 65 -3.23 8.98 11.50
C ALA A 65 -2.43 9.92 10.59
N ALA A 66 -3.00 11.08 10.21
CA ALA A 66 -2.32 12.07 9.39
C ALA A 66 -1.25 12.83 10.18
N SER A 67 -1.52 13.22 11.44
CA SER A 67 -0.52 13.85 12.33
C SER A 67 0.58 12.86 12.71
N ASP A 68 0.21 11.62 13.06
CA ASP A 68 1.16 10.57 13.41
C ASP A 68 2.13 10.28 12.26
N LEU A 69 1.64 10.35 11.01
CA LEU A 69 2.51 10.22 9.83
C LEU A 69 3.51 11.39 9.73
N ARG A 70 3.08 12.63 9.97
CA ARG A 70 3.99 13.80 9.97
C ARG A 70 5.09 13.65 11.02
N ASP A 71 4.70 13.28 12.24
CA ASP A 71 5.62 13.08 13.34
C ASP A 71 6.64 11.97 13.04
N LEU A 72 6.19 10.88 12.38
CA LEU A 72 7.10 9.84 11.93
C LEU A 72 8.06 10.36 10.86
N VAL A 73 7.57 11.09 9.85
CA VAL A 73 8.42 11.67 8.79
C VAL A 73 9.46 12.63 9.37
N GLU A 74 9.08 13.47 10.33
CA GLU A 74 9.99 14.38 11.01
C GLU A 74 11.08 13.64 11.79
N ARG A 75 10.71 12.69 12.64
CA ARG A 75 11.65 11.84 13.41
C ARG A 75 12.55 11.00 12.51
N HIS A 76 12.04 10.58 11.35
CA HIS A 76 12.81 9.82 10.34
C HIS A 76 13.74 10.73 9.53
N GLY A 77 13.57 12.03 9.62
CA GLY A 77 14.38 13.04 8.94
C GLY A 77 14.01 13.24 7.46
N GLY A 78 12.78 12.91 7.06
CA GLY A 78 12.24 13.16 5.72
C GLY A 78 11.61 11.91 5.07
N ILE A 79 11.09 12.08 3.84
CA ILE A 79 10.44 11.03 3.07
C ILE A 79 10.70 11.19 1.57
N ASP A 80 11.33 10.19 0.94
CA ASP A 80 11.46 10.08 -0.51
C ASP A 80 10.38 9.16 -1.09
N LEU A 81 9.95 8.15 -0.31
CA LEU A 81 8.97 7.15 -0.70
C LEU A 81 7.97 6.89 0.42
N LEU A 82 6.68 7.01 0.12
CA LEU A 82 5.63 6.33 0.88
C LEU A 82 5.33 5.00 0.23
N PHE A 83 5.43 3.90 0.99
CA PHE A 83 4.86 2.61 0.61
C PHE A 83 3.65 2.30 1.49
N TYR A 84 2.45 2.36 0.92
CA TYR A 84 1.21 2.10 1.64
C TYR A 84 0.76 0.66 1.41
N ALA A 85 0.83 -0.16 2.46
CA ALA A 85 0.46 -1.57 2.48
C ALA A 85 -0.68 -1.89 3.46
N SER A 86 -1.17 -0.89 4.21
CA SER A 86 -2.27 -1.11 5.16
C SER A 86 -3.59 -1.38 4.42
N GLY A 87 -4.29 -2.40 4.86
CA GLY A 87 -5.59 -2.75 4.31
C GLY A 87 -6.13 -4.03 4.91
N ILE A 88 -7.43 -4.20 4.84
CA ILE A 88 -8.12 -5.42 5.22
C ILE A 88 -9.00 -5.89 4.06
N GLY A 89 -9.31 -7.19 4.04
CA GLY A 89 -10.21 -7.77 3.06
C GLY A 89 -10.79 -9.07 3.61
N LYS A 90 -12.08 -9.23 3.50
CA LYS A 90 -12.79 -10.44 3.89
C LYS A 90 -13.93 -10.67 2.91
N GLN A 91 -14.20 -11.94 2.59
CA GLN A 91 -15.44 -12.28 1.87
C GLN A 91 -16.64 -11.97 2.78
N ASN A 92 -17.70 -11.40 2.18
CA ASN A 92 -18.90 -11.01 2.90
C ASN A 92 -20.14 -11.20 2.00
N ARG A 93 -20.53 -12.45 1.81
CA ARG A 93 -21.66 -12.82 0.94
C ARG A 93 -23.01 -12.48 1.53
N THR A 94 -23.08 -12.32 2.86
CA THR A 94 -24.28 -12.01 3.64
C THR A 94 -24.42 -10.53 3.96
N LEU A 95 -23.43 -9.71 3.54
CA LEU A 95 -23.39 -8.25 3.78
C LEU A 95 -23.41 -7.88 5.27
N GLU A 96 -22.66 -8.62 6.09
CA GLU A 96 -22.48 -8.29 7.51
C GLU A 96 -21.98 -6.85 7.65
N PRO A 97 -22.73 -5.95 8.30
CA PRO A 97 -22.42 -4.51 8.34
C PRO A 97 -21.01 -4.19 8.88
N ASP A 98 -20.58 -4.90 9.92
CA ASP A 98 -19.27 -4.67 10.55
C ASP A 98 -18.12 -4.94 9.59
N ILE A 99 -18.25 -5.96 8.72
CA ILE A 99 -17.24 -6.29 7.70
C ILE A 99 -17.22 -5.20 6.63
N GLU A 100 -18.38 -4.77 6.13
CA GLU A 100 -18.50 -3.74 5.12
C GLU A 100 -17.92 -2.42 5.63
N LEU A 101 -18.37 -1.96 6.79
CA LEU A 101 -17.99 -0.66 7.36
C LEU A 101 -16.51 -0.62 7.76
N SER A 102 -16.01 -1.65 8.44
CA SER A 102 -14.59 -1.71 8.81
C SER A 102 -13.66 -1.74 7.59
N THR A 103 -14.10 -2.40 6.50
CA THR A 103 -13.36 -2.42 5.23
C THR A 103 -13.32 -1.03 4.60
N VAL A 104 -14.44 -0.30 4.57
CA VAL A 104 -14.48 1.07 4.05
C VAL A 104 -13.64 2.02 4.92
N GLU A 105 -13.79 1.91 6.25
CA GLU A 105 -13.03 2.74 7.17
C GLU A 105 -11.50 2.57 7.00
N THR A 106 -11.03 1.32 6.93
CA THR A 106 -9.60 1.03 6.78
C THR A 106 -9.10 1.37 5.37
N ASN A 107 -9.78 0.85 4.34
CA ASN A 107 -9.24 0.85 2.97
C ASN A 107 -9.56 2.14 2.20
N ALA A 108 -10.61 2.87 2.54
CA ALA A 108 -10.95 4.13 1.89
C ALA A 108 -10.61 5.33 2.78
N LEU A 109 -11.21 5.45 3.95
CA LEU A 109 -11.00 6.60 4.83
C LEU A 109 -9.57 6.65 5.37
N GLY A 110 -9.06 5.53 5.90
CA GLY A 110 -7.68 5.41 6.39
C GLY A 110 -6.65 5.63 5.29
N PHE A 111 -6.90 5.09 4.10
CA PHE A 111 -6.08 5.35 2.91
C PHE A 111 -6.02 6.84 2.57
N THR A 112 -7.17 7.52 2.54
CA THR A 112 -7.25 8.95 2.23
C THR A 112 -6.48 9.80 3.25
N ARG A 113 -6.59 9.49 4.55
CA ARG A 113 -5.86 10.19 5.62
C ARG A 113 -4.35 10.13 5.41
N VAL A 114 -3.82 8.93 5.19
CA VAL A 114 -2.37 8.70 5.13
C VAL A 114 -1.78 9.11 3.79
N VAL A 115 -2.37 8.65 2.67
CA VAL A 115 -1.85 8.95 1.33
C VAL A 115 -2.04 10.43 0.98
N GLY A 116 -3.16 11.04 1.39
CA GLY A 116 -3.40 12.47 1.23
C GLY A 116 -2.41 13.32 2.04
N GLU A 117 -2.05 12.90 3.26
CA GLU A 117 -1.03 13.61 4.05
C GLU A 117 0.36 13.45 3.44
N ALA A 118 0.76 12.26 3.04
CA ALA A 118 2.04 12.05 2.35
C ALA A 118 2.14 12.90 1.08
N PHE A 119 1.06 13.00 0.31
CA PHE A 119 1.02 13.89 -0.85
C PHE A 119 1.22 15.36 -0.46
N ARG A 120 0.61 15.84 0.64
CA ARG A 120 0.81 17.22 1.14
C ARG A 120 2.27 17.48 1.52
N ILE A 121 2.89 16.55 2.24
CA ILE A 121 4.31 16.63 2.63
C ILE A 121 5.19 16.69 1.37
N MET A 122 5.01 15.75 0.43
CA MET A 122 5.78 15.69 -0.81
C MET A 122 5.52 16.89 -1.73
N ALA A 123 4.31 17.43 -1.70
CA ALA A 123 3.99 18.66 -2.45
C ALA A 123 4.74 19.89 -1.88
N GLY A 124 4.91 19.96 -0.56
CA GLY A 124 5.73 20.97 0.09
C GLY A 124 7.21 20.89 -0.30
N GLN A 125 7.76 19.67 -0.33
CA GLN A 125 9.15 19.43 -0.77
C GLN A 125 9.32 19.38 -2.30
N ARG A 126 8.22 19.43 -3.08
CA ARG A 126 8.12 19.42 -4.56
C ARG A 126 8.57 18.13 -5.24
N HIS A 127 8.92 17.11 -4.52
CA HIS A 127 9.32 15.79 -5.05
C HIS A 127 8.88 14.67 -4.10
N GLY A 128 8.85 13.44 -4.63
CA GLY A 128 8.57 12.23 -3.85
C GLY A 128 8.03 11.09 -4.70
N HIS A 129 7.75 9.98 -4.04
CA HIS A 129 7.16 8.81 -4.67
C HIS A 129 6.11 8.19 -3.74
N ILE A 130 4.90 7.99 -4.24
CA ILE A 130 3.82 7.31 -3.53
C ILE A 130 3.56 5.96 -4.21
N ALA A 131 3.84 4.87 -3.51
CA ALA A 131 3.58 3.52 -3.96
C ALA A 131 2.53 2.85 -3.06
N CYS A 132 1.48 2.29 -3.65
CA CYS A 132 0.37 1.72 -2.90
C CYS A 132 0.05 0.30 -3.35
N ILE A 133 -0.16 -0.61 -2.40
CA ILE A 133 -0.76 -1.92 -2.68
C ILE A 133 -2.27 -1.73 -2.81
N THR A 134 -2.76 -1.78 -4.04
CA THR A 134 -4.18 -1.87 -4.31
C THR A 134 -4.60 -3.34 -4.52
N SER A 135 -5.20 -3.71 -5.62
CA SER A 135 -5.52 -5.11 -5.96
C SER A 135 -6.05 -5.23 -7.38
N ILE A 136 -5.95 -6.42 -7.96
CA ILE A 136 -6.76 -6.80 -9.14
C ILE A 136 -8.26 -6.71 -8.86
N ALA A 137 -8.68 -6.86 -7.60
CA ALA A 137 -10.07 -6.73 -7.16
C ALA A 137 -10.67 -5.34 -7.44
N GLY A 138 -9.85 -4.30 -7.54
CA GLY A 138 -10.28 -2.96 -7.95
C GLY A 138 -10.59 -2.81 -9.45
N THR A 139 -10.47 -3.87 -10.25
CA THR A 139 -10.79 -3.84 -11.69
C THR A 139 -12.30 -3.76 -11.92
N LYS A 140 -13.08 -4.47 -11.10
CA LYS A 140 -14.55 -4.58 -11.21
C LYS A 140 -15.14 -5.02 -9.87
N GLY A 141 -16.43 -4.79 -9.64
CA GLY A 141 -17.13 -5.27 -8.45
C GLY A 141 -17.08 -6.80 -8.32
N LEU A 142 -16.79 -7.27 -7.12
CA LEU A 142 -16.77 -8.68 -6.73
C LEU A 142 -17.93 -8.98 -5.78
N GLY A 143 -18.90 -9.79 -6.23
CA GLY A 143 -20.04 -10.16 -5.39
C GLY A 143 -19.66 -10.81 -4.05
N PRO A 144 -18.66 -11.70 -3.97
CA PRO A 144 -18.20 -12.25 -2.69
C PRO A 144 -17.57 -11.25 -1.71
N ALA A 145 -17.12 -10.09 -2.18
CA ALA A 145 -16.42 -9.09 -1.35
C ALA A 145 -16.72 -7.66 -1.84
N PRO A 146 -17.96 -7.17 -1.64
CA PRO A 146 -18.41 -5.90 -2.23
C PRO A 146 -17.59 -4.70 -1.76
N SER A 147 -17.49 -4.44 -0.46
CA SER A 147 -16.72 -3.33 0.10
C SER A 147 -15.24 -3.41 -0.25
N TYR A 148 -14.65 -4.61 -0.23
CA TYR A 148 -13.25 -4.78 -0.60
C TYR A 148 -12.98 -4.35 -2.04
N SER A 149 -13.75 -4.87 -3.00
CA SER A 149 -13.57 -4.53 -4.41
C SER A 149 -13.86 -3.05 -4.68
N ALA A 150 -14.90 -2.49 -4.05
CA ALA A 150 -15.23 -1.08 -4.15
C ALA A 150 -14.12 -0.17 -3.59
N THR A 151 -13.57 -0.51 -2.41
CA THR A 151 -12.48 0.27 -1.81
C THR A 151 -11.18 0.16 -2.61
N LYS A 152 -10.87 -0.98 -3.23
CA LYS A 152 -9.71 -1.11 -4.11
C LYS A 152 -9.88 -0.32 -5.42
N ALA A 153 -11.09 -0.22 -5.96
CA ALA A 153 -11.40 0.67 -7.08
C ALA A 153 -11.29 2.16 -6.67
N PHE A 154 -11.76 2.52 -5.48
CA PHE A 154 -11.57 3.85 -4.90
C PHE A 154 -10.08 4.22 -4.82
N GLN A 155 -9.22 3.34 -4.29
CA GLN A 155 -7.78 3.58 -4.20
C GLN A 155 -7.16 3.83 -5.57
N ASN A 156 -7.51 3.02 -6.59
CA ASN A 156 -7.02 3.20 -7.96
C ASN A 156 -7.40 4.59 -8.52
N CYS A 157 -8.66 5.02 -8.32
CA CYS A 157 -9.15 6.30 -8.78
C CYS A 157 -8.48 7.46 -8.02
N TYR A 158 -8.32 7.33 -6.70
CA TYR A 158 -7.71 8.35 -5.86
C TYR A 158 -6.24 8.60 -6.22
N ILE A 159 -5.47 7.54 -6.47
CA ILE A 159 -4.07 7.64 -6.95
C ILE A 159 -4.01 8.41 -8.27
N GLN A 160 -4.89 8.09 -9.23
CA GLN A 160 -4.95 8.81 -10.51
C GLN A 160 -5.26 10.30 -10.32
N ALA A 161 -6.19 10.63 -9.42
CA ALA A 161 -6.54 12.02 -9.14
C ALA A 161 -5.37 12.80 -8.54
N LEU A 162 -4.64 12.21 -7.60
CA LEU A 162 -3.43 12.83 -7.01
C LEU A 162 -2.32 13.00 -8.06
N GLU A 163 -2.15 12.04 -8.97
CA GLU A 163 -1.19 12.16 -10.06
C GLU A 163 -1.53 13.33 -11.00
N GLN A 164 -2.81 13.50 -11.36
CA GLN A 164 -3.26 14.65 -12.15
C GLN A 164 -2.98 15.97 -11.43
N GLN A 165 -3.24 16.03 -10.10
CA GLN A 165 -2.91 17.21 -9.30
C GLN A 165 -1.41 17.49 -9.30
N ALA A 166 -0.56 16.47 -9.17
CA ALA A 166 0.89 16.63 -9.20
C ALA A 166 1.34 17.21 -10.56
N GLN A 167 0.81 16.70 -11.67
CA GLN A 167 1.08 17.19 -13.03
C GLN A 167 0.64 18.66 -13.20
N GLN A 168 -0.60 19.00 -12.82
CA GLN A 168 -1.13 20.36 -12.91
C GLN A 168 -0.30 21.36 -12.09
N ARG A 169 0.20 20.94 -10.92
CA ARG A 169 1.03 21.75 -10.03
C ARG A 169 2.53 21.70 -10.36
N ARG A 170 2.93 20.97 -11.41
CA ARG A 170 4.34 20.75 -11.84
C ARG A 170 5.22 20.26 -10.70
N LEU A 171 4.74 19.26 -9.96
CA LEU A 171 5.47 18.59 -8.88
C LEU A 171 6.12 17.30 -9.43
N ASP A 172 7.38 17.03 -9.03
CA ASP A 172 8.05 15.75 -9.36
C ASP A 172 7.65 14.65 -8.36
N ILE A 173 6.35 14.41 -8.23
CA ILE A 173 5.81 13.33 -7.40
C ILE A 173 5.43 12.18 -8.32
N ARG A 174 6.00 11.00 -8.08
CA ARG A 174 5.74 9.77 -8.83
C ARG A 174 4.71 8.91 -8.10
N PHE A 175 4.00 8.09 -8.87
CA PHE A 175 3.02 7.17 -8.33
C PHE A 175 3.25 5.76 -8.87
N THR A 176 3.11 4.75 -7.99
CA THR A 176 3.13 3.34 -8.38
C THR A 176 1.93 2.63 -7.77
N ASP A 177 0.99 2.24 -8.61
CA ASP A 177 -0.19 1.45 -8.26
C ASP A 177 0.11 -0.04 -8.46
N LEU A 178 0.28 -0.76 -7.35
CA LEU A 178 0.65 -2.16 -7.30
C LEU A 178 -0.59 -3.02 -7.11
N ARG A 179 -0.92 -3.83 -8.10
CA ARG A 179 -2.14 -4.66 -8.15
C ARG A 179 -1.79 -6.15 -8.10
N PRO A 180 -1.50 -6.70 -6.93
CA PRO A 180 -1.31 -8.13 -6.81
C PRO A 180 -2.63 -8.89 -7.03
N GLY A 181 -2.48 -10.16 -7.47
CA GLY A 181 -3.53 -11.18 -7.36
C GLY A 181 -3.64 -11.71 -5.94
N PHE A 182 -4.01 -12.97 -5.77
CA PHE A 182 -4.04 -13.62 -4.47
C PHE A 182 -2.62 -13.92 -4.00
N VAL A 183 -2.28 -13.45 -2.80
CA VAL A 183 -0.97 -13.62 -2.16
C VAL A 183 -1.17 -14.37 -0.86
N ASP A 184 -0.36 -15.38 -0.61
CA ASP A 184 -0.42 -16.20 0.60
C ASP A 184 0.03 -15.40 1.83
N THR A 185 -0.92 -14.74 2.45
CA THR A 185 -0.73 -13.89 3.65
C THR A 185 -1.93 -14.04 4.57
N ASP A 186 -1.81 -13.56 5.81
CA ASP A 186 -2.90 -13.55 6.80
C ASP A 186 -4.21 -12.96 6.26
N LEU A 187 -4.14 -12.11 5.23
CA LEU A 187 -5.33 -11.52 4.58
C LEU A 187 -6.24 -12.58 3.94
N LEU A 188 -5.69 -13.71 3.52
CA LEU A 188 -6.41 -14.82 2.90
C LEU A 188 -6.53 -16.05 3.82
N ALA A 189 -6.22 -15.92 5.11
CA ALA A 189 -6.32 -16.99 6.10
C ALA A 189 -7.78 -17.24 6.53
N ASP A 190 -8.70 -17.33 5.57
CA ASP A 190 -10.14 -17.52 5.78
C ASP A 190 -10.62 -18.94 5.46
N GLY A 191 -9.68 -19.88 5.19
CA GLY A 191 -9.97 -21.26 4.86
C GLY A 191 -10.45 -21.51 3.43
N ASN A 192 -10.54 -20.47 2.60
CA ASN A 192 -10.93 -20.62 1.20
C ASN A 192 -9.74 -20.98 0.30
N THR A 193 -10.04 -21.67 -0.80
CA THR A 193 -9.04 -21.93 -1.85
C THR A 193 -9.02 -20.78 -2.87
N TYR A 194 -7.83 -20.26 -3.16
CA TYR A 194 -7.65 -19.17 -4.11
C TYR A 194 -6.84 -19.62 -5.33
N PRO A 195 -7.27 -19.25 -6.55
CA PRO A 195 -6.54 -19.63 -7.75
C PRO A 195 -5.24 -18.82 -7.89
N MET A 196 -4.22 -19.46 -8.46
CA MET A 196 -2.93 -18.80 -8.79
C MET A 196 -2.32 -18.04 -7.60
N LEU A 197 -2.34 -18.67 -6.43
CA LEU A 197 -1.77 -18.13 -5.20
C LEU A 197 -0.28 -17.81 -5.38
N LEU A 198 0.15 -16.66 -4.90
CA LEU A 198 1.52 -16.14 -5.08
C LEU A 198 2.27 -16.19 -3.74
N ALA A 199 3.55 -16.55 -3.78
CA ALA A 199 4.43 -16.49 -2.61
C ALA A 199 4.74 -15.03 -2.23
N PRO A 200 4.58 -14.63 -0.95
CA PRO A 200 4.79 -13.25 -0.48
C PRO A 200 6.17 -12.70 -0.82
N ALA A 201 7.24 -13.47 -0.61
CA ALA A 201 8.60 -13.05 -0.87
C ALA A 201 8.83 -12.67 -2.35
N ARG A 202 8.29 -13.46 -3.29
CA ARG A 202 8.36 -13.16 -4.73
C ARG A 202 7.60 -11.88 -5.06
N VAL A 203 6.40 -11.72 -4.50
CA VAL A 203 5.58 -10.51 -4.72
C VAL A 203 6.28 -9.28 -4.16
N ALA A 204 6.84 -9.35 -2.96
CA ALA A 204 7.58 -8.25 -2.34
C ALA A 204 8.81 -7.84 -3.17
N GLN A 205 9.56 -8.80 -3.70
CA GLN A 205 10.68 -8.52 -4.61
C GLN A 205 10.21 -7.76 -5.87
N GLU A 206 9.12 -8.22 -6.51
CA GLU A 206 8.56 -7.59 -7.70
C GLU A 206 8.00 -6.19 -7.41
N ILE A 207 7.47 -5.97 -6.19
CA ILE A 207 7.04 -4.66 -5.70
C ILE A 207 8.22 -3.70 -5.63
N VAL A 208 9.30 -4.08 -4.92
CA VAL A 208 10.48 -3.21 -4.77
C VAL A 208 11.11 -2.88 -6.12
N GLU A 209 11.24 -3.86 -7.02
CA GLU A 209 11.72 -3.61 -8.38
C GLU A 209 10.81 -2.66 -9.17
N SER A 210 9.49 -2.75 -8.98
CA SER A 210 8.54 -1.86 -9.65
C SER A 210 8.65 -0.43 -9.14
N ILE A 211 8.86 -0.25 -7.83
CA ILE A 211 9.11 1.05 -7.20
C ILE A 211 10.42 1.65 -7.72
N GLU A 212 11.51 0.92 -7.70
CA GLU A 212 12.82 1.40 -8.16
C GLU A 212 12.81 1.79 -9.64
N ARG A 213 12.08 1.04 -10.47
CA ARG A 213 11.88 1.35 -11.90
C ARG A 213 10.80 2.41 -12.13
N ARG A 214 10.20 2.98 -11.07
CA ARG A 214 9.15 4.00 -11.12
C ARG A 214 7.99 3.61 -12.05
N ARG A 215 7.55 2.34 -12.00
CA ARG A 215 6.44 1.86 -12.82
C ARG A 215 5.13 2.47 -12.34
N HIS A 216 4.38 3.06 -13.25
CA HIS A 216 3.10 3.73 -12.94
C HIS A 216 2.05 2.76 -12.40
N THR A 217 1.77 1.67 -13.12
CA THR A 217 0.85 0.61 -12.70
C THR A 217 1.49 -0.76 -12.93
N ARG A 218 1.41 -1.61 -11.93
CA ARG A 218 1.90 -2.98 -12.02
C ARG A 218 0.88 -3.99 -11.53
N VAL A 219 0.27 -4.75 -12.44
CA VAL A 219 -0.43 -5.99 -12.10
C VAL A 219 0.63 -7.07 -11.90
N ILE A 220 0.70 -7.60 -10.69
CA ILE A 220 1.71 -8.60 -10.30
C ILE A 220 1.24 -9.97 -10.73
N ASP A 221 2.14 -10.68 -11.40
CA ASP A 221 1.97 -11.90 -12.18
C ASP A 221 1.26 -11.67 -13.54
N TRP A 222 1.89 -12.18 -14.60
CA TRP A 222 1.43 -11.99 -15.97
C TRP A 222 0.06 -12.62 -16.26
N ARG A 223 -0.28 -13.73 -15.57
CA ARG A 223 -1.57 -14.42 -15.69
C ARG A 223 -2.70 -13.50 -15.27
N TRP A 224 -2.55 -12.82 -14.14
CA TRP A 224 -3.52 -11.84 -13.65
C TRP A 224 -3.62 -10.61 -14.56
N ARG A 225 -2.54 -10.23 -15.25
CA ARG A 225 -2.59 -9.18 -16.27
C ARG A 225 -3.56 -9.52 -17.41
N ILE A 226 -3.47 -10.75 -17.90
CA ILE A 226 -4.37 -11.24 -18.97
C ILE A 226 -5.80 -11.31 -18.46
N VAL A 227 -6.01 -11.97 -17.32
CA VAL A 227 -7.34 -12.14 -16.72
C VAL A 227 -8.02 -10.80 -16.49
N THR A 228 -7.34 -9.83 -15.88
CA THR A 228 -7.95 -8.52 -15.59
C THR A 228 -8.19 -7.69 -16.85
N ALA A 229 -7.34 -7.81 -17.87
CA ALA A 229 -7.53 -7.13 -19.14
C ALA A 229 -8.79 -7.64 -19.89
N LEU A 230 -9.03 -8.95 -19.84
CA LEU A 230 -10.23 -9.59 -20.40
C LEU A 230 -11.46 -9.27 -19.55
N TRP A 231 -11.35 -9.45 -18.23
CA TRP A 231 -12.45 -9.21 -17.29
C TRP A 231 -12.99 -7.78 -17.34
N ARG A 232 -12.14 -6.79 -17.53
CA ARG A 232 -12.57 -5.39 -17.70
C ARG A 232 -13.52 -5.20 -18.88
N ARG A 233 -13.39 -6.01 -19.94
CA ARG A 233 -14.19 -5.90 -21.17
C ARG A 233 -15.51 -6.65 -21.13
N ILE A 234 -15.72 -7.58 -20.19
CA ILE A 234 -16.99 -8.30 -20.04
C ILE A 234 -18.07 -7.30 -19.66
N PRO A 235 -19.19 -7.19 -20.41
CA PRO A 235 -20.32 -6.33 -20.03
C PRO A 235 -20.87 -6.69 -18.66
N ARG A 236 -21.51 -5.73 -18.00
CA ARG A 236 -22.32 -6.06 -16.81
C ARG A 236 -23.51 -6.91 -17.30
N PRO A 237 -23.88 -7.98 -16.57
CA PRO A 237 -25.14 -8.66 -16.86
C PRO A 237 -26.27 -7.62 -16.70
N VAL A 238 -27.16 -7.58 -17.69
CA VAL A 238 -28.37 -6.72 -17.71
C VAL A 238 -29.41 -7.36 -16.80
#